data_9c11dbaafc3af7d3aeb750b308825af1
#
_entry.id   9c11dbaafc3af7d3aeb750b308825af1
#
_cell.length_a   1.000
_cell.length_b   1.000
_cell.length_c   1.000
_cell.angle_alpha   90.00
_cell.angle_beta   90.00
_cell.angle_gamma   90.00
#
_symmetry.space_group_name_H-M   'P 1'
#
loop_
_entity.id
_entity.type
_entity.pdbx_description
1 polymer ?
#
loop_
_entity_poly.entity_id
_entity_poly.type
_entity_poly.pdbx_seq_one_letter_code
_entity_poly.pdbx_strand_id
1 'polypeptide(L)'
;MKRVAFITCFLVFVNFLFASPCVSESSNLFGMDLYALLSQESGNVFVSPFSISSALAMTYIGAVGNTAQQMRQVLHFDLADQELHSGFSRLIRSMNEPKKDYQLSVVNAIWAQEGYAFKEDFLQQIEAYYQAGFNLVDFINDRTNARKTINDWIEENTEGKIKNMIKENNINALTRLILTNAIYFKGSWQKPFDPSATELRPFYVSRDTEKEVLMMWQRSDFRYTDDDLVQVLELPYSGSGVSMIVILPKEERTLHEVEQQLSLELFKRWISNLKMESVEVYLPKFRIECRLELRTVLMNMGMSDAFTDAADFSGMDGTRKLKIQNVIHQSFVEVDEKGTEAAAATAVIVGIKASPYGEKYVVFKADRPFLFILYDKTHDLILFMGRLSNPE
;
A
#
# COMPACT_ATOMS: atom_id res chain seq x y z
N MET A 1 -30.13 48.40 -49.60
CA MET A 1 -29.64 48.24 -48.21
C MET A 1 -29.57 46.74 -47.90
N LYS A 2 -28.38 46.11 -48.01
CA LYS A 2 -28.18 44.70 -47.72
C LYS A 2 -27.64 44.59 -46.27
N ARG A 3 -28.36 43.91 -45.38
CA ARG A 3 -27.92 43.61 -44.02
C ARG A 3 -27.00 42.40 -44.07
N VAL A 4 -25.74 42.56 -43.65
CA VAL A 4 -24.77 41.51 -43.45
C VAL A 4 -24.93 41.05 -41.99
N ALA A 5 -25.31 39.78 -41.80
CA ALA A 5 -25.36 39.16 -40.49
C ALA A 5 -23.96 38.60 -40.13
N PHE A 6 -23.34 39.14 -39.09
CA PHE A 6 -22.13 38.59 -38.49
C PHE A 6 -22.54 37.42 -37.59
N ILE A 7 -22.14 36.20 -37.94
CA ILE A 7 -22.24 35.04 -37.08
C ILE A 7 -20.95 34.98 -36.27
N THR A 8 -21.04 35.34 -34.99
CA THR A 8 -19.95 35.20 -34.04
C THR A 8 -19.91 33.75 -33.54
N CYS A 9 -18.95 32.98 -34.05
CA CYS A 9 -18.69 31.62 -33.57
C CYS A 9 -18.00 31.69 -32.21
N PHE A 10 -18.71 31.35 -31.12
CA PHE A 10 -18.14 31.22 -29.80
C PHE A 10 -17.47 29.84 -29.75
N LEU A 11 -16.12 29.81 -29.88
CA LEU A 11 -15.30 28.64 -29.54
C LEU A 11 -15.28 28.47 -28.02
N VAL A 12 -16.08 27.56 -27.51
CA VAL A 12 -16.00 27.11 -26.13
C VAL A 12 -14.74 26.23 -26.01
N PHE A 13 -13.66 26.81 -25.51
CA PHE A 13 -12.51 26.03 -25.04
C PHE A 13 -12.94 25.29 -23.78
N VAL A 14 -13.26 24.01 -23.90
CA VAL A 14 -13.34 23.09 -22.75
C VAL A 14 -11.91 22.87 -22.31
N ASN A 15 -11.46 23.65 -21.32
CA ASN A 15 -10.26 23.32 -20.57
C ASN A 15 -10.54 22.01 -19.82
N PHE A 16 -10.05 20.89 -20.34
CA PHE A 16 -9.82 19.72 -19.52
C PHE A 16 -8.75 20.13 -18.49
N LEU A 17 -9.19 20.46 -17.30
CA LEU A 17 -8.32 20.51 -16.11
C LEU A 17 -7.84 19.08 -15.91
N PHE A 18 -6.73 18.71 -16.54
CA PHE A 18 -5.95 17.58 -16.06
C PHE A 18 -5.52 17.96 -14.64
N ALA A 19 -5.96 17.19 -13.64
CA ALA A 19 -5.43 17.32 -12.31
C ALA A 19 -3.90 17.26 -12.42
N SER A 20 -3.20 18.21 -11.80
CA SER A 20 -1.74 18.18 -11.80
C SER A 20 -1.28 16.86 -11.18
N PRO A 21 -0.31 16.16 -11.78
CA PRO A 21 0.21 14.91 -11.21
C PRO A 21 0.61 15.13 -9.75
N CYS A 22 0.36 14.16 -8.90
CA CYS A 22 0.70 14.25 -7.49
C CYS A 22 1.38 12.94 -7.04
N VAL A 23 2.12 13.01 -5.94
CA VAL A 23 2.86 11.85 -5.41
C VAL A 23 1.93 10.67 -5.08
N SER A 24 0.70 10.96 -4.63
CA SER A 24 -0.29 9.90 -4.37
C SER A 24 -0.65 9.15 -5.65
N GLU A 25 -0.86 9.86 -6.75
CA GLU A 25 -1.18 9.26 -8.04
C GLU A 25 -0.03 8.41 -8.58
N SER A 26 1.21 8.93 -8.53
CA SER A 26 2.42 8.16 -8.87
C SER A 26 2.52 6.88 -8.07
N SER A 27 2.34 6.97 -6.75
CA SER A 27 2.38 5.82 -5.85
C SER A 27 1.25 4.81 -6.13
N ASN A 28 0.04 5.29 -6.43
CA ASN A 28 -1.10 4.43 -6.75
C ASN A 28 -0.90 3.70 -8.09
N LEU A 29 -0.41 4.38 -9.13
CA LEU A 29 -0.09 3.77 -10.44
C LEU A 29 0.99 2.70 -10.29
N PHE A 30 2.11 3.04 -9.63
CA PHE A 30 3.15 2.06 -9.30
C PHE A 30 2.58 0.86 -8.54
N GLY A 31 1.67 1.11 -7.59
CA GLY A 31 1.01 0.07 -6.82
C GLY A 31 0.20 -0.90 -7.67
N MET A 32 -0.56 -0.39 -8.63
CA MET A 32 -1.32 -1.23 -9.57
C MET A 32 -0.41 -2.09 -10.43
N ASP A 33 0.67 -1.51 -10.99
CA ASP A 33 1.63 -2.25 -11.82
C ASP A 33 2.38 -3.32 -11.00
N LEU A 34 2.82 -2.96 -9.79
CA LEU A 34 3.47 -3.90 -8.86
C LEU A 34 2.53 -5.06 -8.50
N TYR A 35 1.29 -4.73 -8.12
CA TYR A 35 0.30 -5.74 -7.73
C TYR A 35 -0.03 -6.68 -8.89
N ALA A 36 -0.14 -6.18 -10.12
CA ALA A 36 -0.39 -7.00 -11.31
C ALA A 36 0.67 -8.09 -11.52
N LEU A 37 1.94 -7.83 -11.16
CA LEU A 37 3.00 -8.83 -11.20
C LEU A 37 2.94 -9.78 -9.98
N LEU A 38 2.69 -9.26 -8.79
CA LEU A 38 2.62 -10.07 -7.57
C LEU A 38 1.41 -11.02 -7.59
N SER A 39 0.33 -10.62 -8.22
CA SER A 39 -0.90 -11.44 -8.33
C SER A 39 -0.75 -12.67 -9.23
N GLN A 40 0.32 -12.77 -10.02
CA GLN A 40 0.60 -13.95 -10.84
C GLN A 40 1.02 -15.16 -9.99
N GLU A 41 1.56 -14.92 -8.81
CA GLU A 41 1.91 -15.98 -7.86
C GLU A 41 0.67 -16.38 -7.04
N SER A 42 0.63 -17.63 -6.59
CA SER A 42 -0.46 -18.12 -5.73
C SER A 42 -0.31 -17.66 -4.28
N GLY A 43 -1.43 -17.72 -3.51
CA GLY A 43 -1.43 -17.44 -2.08
C GLY A 43 -1.84 -16.01 -1.72
N ASN A 44 -1.73 -15.68 -0.44
CA ASN A 44 -2.03 -14.35 0.07
C ASN A 44 -0.95 -13.35 -0.34
N VAL A 45 -1.37 -12.12 -0.64
CA VAL A 45 -0.49 -10.99 -0.95
C VAL A 45 -0.89 -9.82 -0.05
N PHE A 46 0.08 -9.12 0.49
CA PHE A 46 -0.14 -7.86 1.19
C PHE A 46 1.08 -6.98 0.99
N VAL A 47 0.90 -5.80 0.42
CA VAL A 47 1.99 -4.91 0.01
C VAL A 47 1.58 -3.45 0.21
N SER A 48 2.55 -2.59 0.52
CA SER A 48 2.33 -1.14 0.58
C SER A 48 3.03 -0.44 -0.56
N PRO A 49 2.30 -0.02 -1.59
CA PRO A 49 2.86 0.74 -2.70
C PRO A 49 3.53 2.03 -2.27
N PHE A 50 2.86 2.79 -1.39
CA PHE A 50 3.37 4.07 -0.89
C PHE A 50 4.70 3.92 -0.15
N SER A 51 4.80 2.93 0.72
CA SER A 51 6.01 2.69 1.49
C SER A 51 7.18 2.30 0.58
N ILE A 52 6.96 1.40 -0.40
CA ILE A 52 7.99 1.00 -1.38
C ILE A 52 8.39 2.17 -2.27
N SER A 53 7.42 2.91 -2.82
CA SER A 53 7.66 4.08 -3.68
C SER A 53 8.47 5.15 -2.94
N SER A 54 8.16 5.42 -1.67
CA SER A 54 8.90 6.39 -0.86
C SER A 54 10.34 5.95 -0.54
N ALA A 55 10.57 4.63 -0.28
CA ALA A 55 11.91 4.10 -0.10
C ALA A 55 12.76 4.19 -1.39
N LEU A 56 12.16 3.89 -2.53
CA LEU A 56 12.83 4.03 -3.82
C LEU A 56 13.07 5.49 -4.21
N ALA A 57 12.18 6.41 -3.82
CA ALA A 57 12.36 7.84 -4.03
C ALA A 57 13.58 8.40 -3.27
N MET A 58 13.94 7.84 -2.11
CA MET A 58 15.20 8.19 -1.42
C MET A 58 16.43 7.84 -2.27
N THR A 59 16.43 6.67 -2.92
CA THR A 59 17.57 6.28 -3.78
C THR A 59 17.55 7.01 -5.10
N TYR A 60 16.39 7.41 -5.59
CA TYR A 60 16.24 8.20 -6.81
C TYR A 60 16.97 9.54 -6.74
N ILE A 61 17.09 10.18 -5.57
CA ILE A 61 17.90 11.41 -5.36
C ILE A 61 19.32 11.25 -5.91
N GLY A 62 19.91 10.07 -5.75
CA GLY A 62 21.27 9.79 -6.19
C GLY A 62 21.40 9.15 -7.56
N ALA A 63 20.30 8.81 -8.21
CA ALA A 63 20.28 8.18 -9.52
C ALA A 63 20.58 9.19 -10.64
N VAL A 64 21.32 8.75 -11.66
CA VAL A 64 21.74 9.58 -12.79
C VAL A 64 21.51 8.84 -14.11
N GLY A 65 21.31 9.58 -15.18
CA GLY A 65 21.24 9.04 -16.55
C GLY A 65 20.13 8.00 -16.72
N ASN A 66 20.46 6.85 -17.33
CA ASN A 66 19.50 5.79 -17.63
C ASN A 66 18.90 5.15 -16.37
N THR A 67 19.68 5.02 -15.29
CA THR A 67 19.20 4.53 -14.00
C THR A 67 18.05 5.42 -13.47
N ALA A 68 18.25 6.75 -13.47
CA ALA A 68 17.20 7.69 -13.06
C ALA A 68 15.98 7.62 -13.99
N GLN A 69 16.20 7.49 -15.30
CA GLN A 69 15.10 7.39 -16.26
C GLN A 69 14.25 6.14 -16.06
N GLN A 70 14.86 4.96 -15.86
CA GLN A 70 14.17 3.71 -15.59
C GLN A 70 13.40 3.79 -14.25
N MET A 71 14.02 4.32 -13.19
CA MET A 71 13.36 4.53 -11.92
C MET A 71 12.16 5.45 -12.06
N ARG A 72 12.31 6.59 -12.74
CA ARG A 72 11.25 7.55 -12.99
C ARG A 72 10.07 6.93 -13.73
N GLN A 73 10.34 6.14 -14.76
CA GLN A 73 9.31 5.46 -15.55
C GLN A 73 8.56 4.42 -14.73
N VAL A 74 9.27 3.53 -14.02
CA VAL A 74 8.66 2.44 -13.23
C VAL A 74 7.87 2.97 -12.05
N LEU A 75 8.32 4.06 -11.43
CA LEU A 75 7.69 4.66 -10.26
C LEU A 75 6.66 5.75 -10.61
N HIS A 76 6.41 5.99 -11.90
CA HIS A 76 5.50 7.04 -12.40
C HIS A 76 5.82 8.43 -11.84
N PHE A 77 7.12 8.79 -11.76
CA PHE A 77 7.55 10.07 -11.21
C PHE A 77 7.48 11.18 -12.28
N ASP A 78 6.27 11.68 -12.54
CA ASP A 78 6.03 12.71 -13.58
C ASP A 78 6.22 14.15 -13.08
N LEU A 79 6.45 14.32 -11.77
CA LEU A 79 6.74 15.61 -11.15
C LEU A 79 8.19 16.05 -11.35
N ALA A 80 8.47 17.35 -11.22
CA ALA A 80 9.83 17.82 -11.04
C ALA A 80 10.43 17.31 -9.72
N ASP A 81 11.73 17.03 -9.69
CA ASP A 81 12.37 16.34 -8.56
C ASP A 81 12.13 17.03 -7.21
N GLN A 82 12.24 18.36 -7.15
CA GLN A 82 11.97 19.12 -5.93
C GLN A 82 10.51 18.96 -5.47
N GLU A 83 9.56 18.98 -6.38
CA GLU A 83 8.13 18.83 -6.10
C GLU A 83 7.82 17.39 -5.65
N LEU A 84 8.43 16.41 -6.31
CA LEU A 84 8.34 14.99 -5.97
C LEU A 84 8.79 14.74 -4.52
N HIS A 85 10.02 15.12 -4.17
CA HIS A 85 10.57 14.87 -2.84
C HIS A 85 9.86 15.67 -1.75
N SER A 86 9.45 16.91 -2.03
CA SER A 86 8.62 17.71 -1.11
C SER A 86 7.24 17.09 -0.91
N GLY A 87 6.67 16.48 -1.95
CA GLY A 87 5.41 15.74 -1.90
C GLY A 87 5.50 14.52 -0.98
N PHE A 88 6.52 13.66 -1.17
CA PHE A 88 6.78 12.53 -0.27
C PHE A 88 6.99 12.99 1.17
N SER A 89 7.80 14.04 1.37
CA SER A 89 8.05 14.60 2.71
C SER A 89 6.75 15.00 3.42
N ARG A 90 5.84 15.68 2.73
CA ARG A 90 4.53 16.07 3.29
C ARG A 90 3.68 14.86 3.64
N LEU A 91 3.60 13.87 2.75
CA LEU A 91 2.80 12.67 2.99
C LEU A 91 3.36 11.86 4.16
N ILE A 92 4.68 11.60 4.20
CA ILE A 92 5.32 10.84 5.28
C ILE A 92 5.09 11.52 6.64
N ARG A 93 5.25 12.85 6.70
CA ARG A 93 4.97 13.62 7.93
C ARG A 93 3.51 13.47 8.36
N SER A 94 2.57 13.66 7.42
CA SER A 94 1.14 13.52 7.70
C SER A 94 0.76 12.12 8.17
N MET A 95 1.41 11.07 7.62
CA MET A 95 1.16 9.67 8.03
C MET A 95 1.73 9.38 9.41
N ASN A 96 2.94 9.87 9.72
CA ASN A 96 3.63 9.62 10.99
C ASN A 96 3.20 10.56 12.12
N GLU A 97 2.33 11.56 11.86
CA GLU A 97 1.75 12.35 12.94
C GLU A 97 0.90 11.48 13.86
N PRO A 98 1.10 11.57 15.20
CA PRO A 98 0.29 10.80 16.15
C PRO A 98 -1.19 11.09 15.96
N LYS A 99 -1.98 10.06 15.72
CA LYS A 99 -3.44 10.13 15.64
C LYS A 99 -4.06 9.46 16.87
N LYS A 100 -5.24 9.93 17.27
CA LYS A 100 -5.90 9.44 18.49
C LYS A 100 -6.46 8.02 18.31
N ASP A 101 -6.97 7.71 17.13
CA ASP A 101 -7.82 6.54 16.89
C ASP A 101 -7.21 5.51 15.94
N TYR A 102 -6.08 5.83 15.33
CA TYR A 102 -5.30 4.89 14.52
C TYR A 102 -3.81 5.21 14.54
N GLN A 103 -2.99 4.23 14.24
CA GLN A 103 -1.55 4.35 14.09
C GLN A 103 -1.13 3.84 12.73
N LEU A 104 -0.37 4.65 12.03
CA LEU A 104 0.30 4.27 10.81
C LEU A 104 1.78 4.62 10.96
N SER A 105 2.65 3.63 10.85
CA SER A 105 4.10 3.80 10.93
C SER A 105 4.71 3.41 9.60
N VAL A 106 5.19 4.39 8.84
CA VAL A 106 5.98 4.17 7.63
C VAL A 106 7.45 4.20 8.00
N VAL A 107 8.10 3.05 7.96
CA VAL A 107 9.44 2.81 8.48
C VAL A 107 10.36 2.44 7.31
N ASN A 108 10.91 3.46 6.67
CA ASN A 108 11.81 3.32 5.53
C ASN A 108 13.24 3.69 5.92
N ALA A 109 14.20 2.89 5.52
CA ALA A 109 15.61 3.21 5.73
C ALA A 109 16.51 2.75 4.58
N ILE A 110 17.51 3.57 4.30
CA ILE A 110 18.71 3.20 3.56
C ILE A 110 19.78 2.80 4.59
N TRP A 111 20.31 1.60 4.44
CA TRP A 111 21.43 1.09 5.21
C TRP A 111 22.65 1.07 4.29
N ALA A 112 23.66 1.84 4.63
CA ALA A 112 24.85 2.03 3.81
C ALA A 112 26.11 1.60 4.54
N GLN A 113 27.14 1.21 3.78
CA GLN A 113 28.44 0.79 4.34
C GLN A 113 29.09 1.94 5.10
N GLU A 114 29.47 1.70 6.34
CA GLU A 114 30.27 2.62 7.16
C GLU A 114 31.62 2.93 6.51
N GLY A 115 32.06 4.18 6.63
CA GLY A 115 33.33 4.66 6.02
C GLY A 115 33.28 4.84 4.49
N TYR A 116 32.11 4.66 3.87
CA TYR A 116 31.93 4.97 2.45
C TYR A 116 31.67 6.48 2.26
N ALA A 117 32.33 7.07 1.27
CA ALA A 117 32.28 8.52 1.06
C ALA A 117 31.03 8.94 0.27
N PHE A 118 29.96 9.25 0.96
CA PHE A 118 28.75 9.85 0.37
C PHE A 118 28.91 11.37 0.23
N LYS A 119 28.32 11.95 -0.82
CA LYS A 119 28.26 13.40 -1.02
C LYS A 119 27.41 14.05 0.04
N GLU A 120 27.88 15.20 0.57
CA GLU A 120 27.18 16.00 1.55
C GLU A 120 25.79 16.43 1.06
N ASP A 121 25.70 16.89 -0.21
CA ASP A 121 24.43 17.31 -0.83
C ASP A 121 23.38 16.18 -0.86
N PHE A 122 23.82 14.93 -1.09
CA PHE A 122 22.95 13.77 -1.06
C PHE A 122 22.40 13.52 0.35
N LEU A 123 23.28 13.53 1.36
CA LEU A 123 22.89 13.31 2.75
C LEU A 123 21.93 14.39 3.27
N GLN A 124 22.20 15.66 2.92
CA GLN A 124 21.34 16.79 3.27
C GLN A 124 19.94 16.67 2.65
N GLN A 125 19.82 16.22 1.40
CA GLN A 125 18.54 16.01 0.76
C GLN A 125 17.76 14.85 1.42
N ILE A 126 18.41 13.73 1.77
CA ILE A 126 17.79 12.63 2.49
C ILE A 126 17.24 13.11 3.84
N GLU A 127 18.03 13.84 4.61
CA GLU A 127 17.61 14.38 5.91
C GLU A 127 16.44 15.37 5.76
N ALA A 128 16.53 16.30 4.80
CA ALA A 128 15.53 17.34 4.58
C ALA A 128 14.16 16.78 4.18
N TYR A 129 14.13 15.77 3.30
CA TYR A 129 12.87 15.25 2.75
C TYR A 129 12.33 14.01 3.46
N TYR A 130 13.22 13.13 3.99
CA TYR A 130 12.80 11.80 4.47
C TYR A 130 13.08 11.56 5.96
N GLN A 131 13.63 12.54 6.69
CA GLN A 131 13.77 12.53 8.16
C GLN A 131 14.41 11.25 8.73
N ALA A 132 15.69 11.04 8.47
CA ALA A 132 16.50 9.98 9.10
C ALA A 132 16.40 8.56 8.53
N GLY A 133 16.00 8.38 7.30
CA GLY A 133 16.04 7.07 6.63
C GLY A 133 17.44 6.61 6.21
N PHE A 134 18.56 7.29 6.60
CA PHE A 134 19.90 6.93 6.19
C PHE A 134 20.78 6.52 7.37
N ASN A 135 21.19 5.25 7.41
CA ASN A 135 21.94 4.67 8.52
C ASN A 135 23.23 3.99 8.03
N LEU A 136 24.29 4.07 8.83
CA LEU A 136 25.57 3.46 8.52
C LEU A 136 25.75 2.18 9.35
N VAL A 137 26.21 1.10 8.67
CA VAL A 137 26.54 -0.19 9.27
C VAL A 137 27.75 -0.82 8.56
N ASP A 138 28.48 -1.68 9.24
CA ASP A 138 29.66 -2.34 8.65
C ASP A 138 29.26 -3.69 8.02
N PHE A 139 28.92 -3.68 6.74
CA PHE A 139 28.63 -4.90 5.98
C PHE A 139 29.89 -5.71 5.66
N ILE A 140 31.07 -5.10 5.70
CA ILE A 140 32.33 -5.74 5.28
C ILE A 140 32.90 -6.57 6.41
N ASN A 141 33.11 -5.96 7.58
CA ASN A 141 33.87 -6.57 8.67
C ASN A 141 32.96 -7.15 9.77
N ASP A 142 31.72 -6.60 9.94
CA ASP A 142 30.79 -7.03 11.01
C ASP A 142 29.34 -7.21 10.50
N ARG A 143 29.15 -8.14 9.58
CA ARG A 143 27.85 -8.45 8.99
C ARG A 143 26.80 -8.93 10.01
N THR A 144 27.25 -9.63 11.02
CA THR A 144 26.34 -10.15 12.07
C THR A 144 25.74 -9.02 12.87
N ASN A 145 26.55 -8.06 13.30
CA ASN A 145 26.07 -6.89 14.01
C ASN A 145 25.28 -5.95 13.09
N ALA A 146 25.73 -5.74 11.85
CA ALA A 146 24.96 -4.97 10.86
C ALA A 146 23.55 -5.53 10.69
N ARG A 147 23.39 -6.85 10.51
CA ARG A 147 22.09 -7.52 10.42
C ARG A 147 21.27 -7.34 11.70
N LYS A 148 21.89 -7.50 12.85
CA LYS A 148 21.21 -7.33 14.14
C LYS A 148 20.70 -5.90 14.30
N THR A 149 21.54 -4.91 14.07
CA THR A 149 21.19 -3.48 14.15
C THR A 149 19.99 -3.14 13.25
N ILE A 150 20.00 -3.63 12.01
CA ILE A 150 18.89 -3.41 11.08
C ILE A 150 17.59 -4.05 11.61
N ASN A 151 17.65 -5.30 12.04
CA ASN A 151 16.48 -6.01 12.52
C ASN A 151 15.92 -5.42 13.82
N ASP A 152 16.78 -5.06 14.77
CA ASP A 152 16.38 -4.43 16.03
C ASP A 152 15.68 -3.08 15.77
N TRP A 153 16.25 -2.26 14.87
CA TRP A 153 15.65 -0.98 14.50
C TRP A 153 14.27 -1.14 13.85
N ILE A 154 14.11 -2.14 12.98
CA ILE A 154 12.80 -2.43 12.35
C ILE A 154 11.80 -2.91 13.41
N GLU A 155 12.21 -3.82 14.30
CA GLU A 155 11.35 -4.34 15.36
C GLU A 155 10.88 -3.22 16.30
N GLU A 156 11.78 -2.32 16.72
CA GLU A 156 11.44 -1.17 17.55
C GLU A 156 10.44 -0.22 16.88
N ASN A 157 10.63 0.08 15.57
CA ASN A 157 9.79 1.01 14.84
C ASN A 157 8.46 0.41 14.31
N THR A 158 8.28 -0.92 14.47
CA THR A 158 7.05 -1.64 14.12
C THR A 158 6.38 -2.30 15.33
N GLU A 159 6.60 -1.78 16.52
CA GLU A 159 6.03 -2.31 17.80
C GLU A 159 6.23 -3.83 18.00
N GLY A 160 7.36 -4.36 17.55
CA GLY A 160 7.67 -5.79 17.67
C GLY A 160 6.91 -6.69 16.70
N LYS A 161 6.20 -6.12 15.72
CA LYS A 161 5.38 -6.89 14.77
C LYS A 161 6.20 -7.44 13.60
N ILE A 162 7.20 -6.69 13.14
CA ILE A 162 8.09 -7.11 12.06
C ILE A 162 9.44 -7.50 12.67
N LYS A 163 9.74 -8.80 12.60
CA LYS A 163 10.95 -9.37 13.18
C LYS A 163 11.79 -10.07 12.12
N ASN A 164 13.12 -10.04 12.29
CA ASN A 164 14.06 -10.79 11.45
C ASN A 164 13.84 -10.57 9.95
N MET A 165 13.55 -9.33 9.55
CA MET A 165 13.32 -8.96 8.15
C MET A 165 14.55 -9.24 7.29
N ILE A 166 15.74 -8.90 7.78
CA ILE A 166 17.01 -9.17 7.10
C ILE A 166 17.53 -10.54 7.51
N LYS A 167 17.59 -11.44 6.52
CA LYS A 167 18.14 -12.79 6.68
C LYS A 167 19.67 -12.78 6.43
N GLU A 168 20.35 -13.85 6.84
CA GLU A 168 21.79 -13.97 6.69
C GLU A 168 22.25 -13.88 5.22
N ASN A 169 21.49 -14.47 4.31
CA ASN A 169 21.76 -14.46 2.87
C ASN A 169 21.51 -13.09 2.18
N ASN A 170 20.87 -12.15 2.84
CA ASN A 170 20.62 -10.81 2.29
C ASN A 170 21.88 -9.90 2.34
N ILE A 171 22.88 -10.26 3.14
CA ILE A 171 24.10 -9.48 3.35
C ILE A 171 25.33 -10.31 2.96
N ASN A 172 26.24 -9.73 2.18
CA ASN A 172 27.52 -10.31 1.85
C ASN A 172 28.63 -9.24 1.83
N ALA A 173 29.89 -9.65 1.59
CA ALA A 173 31.05 -8.74 1.62
C ALA A 173 31.00 -7.66 0.50
N LEU A 174 30.18 -7.83 -0.52
CA LEU A 174 29.99 -6.86 -1.61
C LEU A 174 28.82 -5.91 -1.34
N THR A 175 28.05 -6.13 -0.28
CA THR A 175 26.92 -5.26 0.08
C THR A 175 27.43 -3.87 0.45
N ARG A 176 26.86 -2.84 -0.16
CA ARG A 176 27.15 -1.43 0.10
C ARG A 176 25.90 -0.64 0.46
N LEU A 177 24.74 -1.14 0.01
CA LEU A 177 23.47 -0.47 0.20
C LEU A 177 22.31 -1.47 0.22
N ILE A 178 21.48 -1.40 1.25
CA ILE A 178 20.25 -2.14 1.39
C ILE A 178 19.11 -1.14 1.69
N LEU A 179 17.98 -1.32 1.03
CA LEU A 179 16.74 -0.63 1.35
C LEU A 179 15.87 -1.56 2.17
N THR A 180 15.44 -1.08 3.33
CA THR A 180 14.39 -1.72 4.12
C THR A 180 13.14 -0.86 4.10
N ASN A 181 12.03 -1.52 3.91
CA ASN A 181 10.73 -0.92 3.84
C ASN A 181 9.77 -1.74 4.69
N ALA A 182 9.46 -1.23 5.86
CA ALA A 182 8.51 -1.83 6.78
C ALA A 182 7.35 -0.86 7.02
N ILE A 183 6.15 -1.39 7.07
CA ILE A 183 4.98 -0.58 7.32
C ILE A 183 3.98 -1.34 8.19
N TYR A 184 3.42 -0.62 9.14
CA TYR A 184 2.50 -1.13 10.12
C TYR A 184 1.28 -0.21 10.23
N PHE A 185 0.09 -0.80 10.19
CA PHE A 185 -1.16 -0.09 10.38
C PHE A 185 -1.98 -0.74 11.49
N LYS A 186 -2.52 0.11 12.38
CA LYS A 186 -3.44 -0.27 13.44
C LYS A 186 -4.58 0.72 13.48
N GLY A 187 -5.80 0.25 13.43
CA GLY A 187 -6.99 1.09 13.45
C GLY A 187 -8.21 0.34 13.94
N SER A 188 -9.04 0.99 14.75
CA SER A 188 -10.33 0.45 15.20
C SER A 188 -11.40 0.73 14.16
N TRP A 189 -12.30 -0.23 13.90
CA TRP A 189 -13.46 0.02 13.05
C TRP A 189 -14.31 1.16 13.60
N GLN A 190 -14.83 2.00 12.75
CA GLN A 190 -15.85 2.98 13.14
C GLN A 190 -17.12 2.30 13.65
N LYS A 191 -17.42 1.12 13.10
CA LYS A 191 -18.49 0.23 13.54
C LYS A 191 -17.89 -1.16 13.78
N PRO A 192 -17.47 -1.48 15.02
CA PRO A 192 -16.85 -2.78 15.33
C PRO A 192 -17.88 -3.92 15.21
N PHE A 193 -17.40 -5.11 14.94
CA PHE A 193 -18.19 -6.32 14.97
C PHE A 193 -18.40 -6.77 16.42
N ASP A 194 -19.50 -7.47 16.69
CA ASP A 194 -19.76 -8.09 18.01
C ASP A 194 -19.01 -9.45 18.05
N PRO A 195 -18.07 -9.64 18.99
CA PRO A 195 -17.38 -10.92 19.14
C PRO A 195 -18.31 -12.11 19.41
N SER A 196 -19.48 -11.86 20.02
CA SER A 196 -20.48 -12.90 20.30
C SER A 196 -21.23 -13.37 19.04
N ALA A 197 -21.15 -12.60 17.94
CA ALA A 197 -21.72 -12.91 16.64
C ALA A 197 -20.69 -13.50 15.65
N THR A 198 -19.44 -13.71 16.09
CA THR A 198 -18.42 -14.39 15.30
C THR A 198 -18.58 -15.89 15.44
N GLU A 199 -18.74 -16.58 14.31
CA GLU A 199 -18.99 -18.02 14.27
C GLU A 199 -18.07 -18.70 13.25
N LEU A 200 -17.83 -20.01 13.44
CA LEU A 200 -17.17 -20.83 12.41
C LEU A 200 -18.11 -20.98 11.22
N ARG A 201 -17.62 -20.62 10.03
CA ARG A 201 -18.33 -20.72 8.76
C ARG A 201 -17.37 -21.11 7.63
N PRO A 202 -17.88 -21.75 6.56
CA PRO A 202 -17.05 -22.13 5.43
C PRO A 202 -16.51 -20.90 4.69
N PHE A 203 -15.23 -20.99 4.29
CA PHE A 203 -14.57 -20.13 3.31
C PHE A 203 -14.12 -21.01 2.14
N TYR A 204 -14.58 -20.69 0.95
CA TYR A 204 -14.34 -21.47 -0.27
C TYR A 204 -13.03 -21.02 -0.94
N VAL A 205 -11.91 -21.63 -0.55
CA VAL A 205 -10.59 -21.37 -1.14
C VAL A 205 -10.58 -21.61 -2.65
N SER A 206 -11.32 -22.63 -3.09
CA SER A 206 -11.63 -22.94 -4.49
C SER A 206 -13.01 -23.60 -4.60
N ARG A 207 -13.46 -23.93 -5.81
CA ARG A 207 -14.73 -24.63 -6.02
C ARG A 207 -14.82 -25.97 -5.27
N ASP A 208 -13.66 -26.63 -5.08
CA ASP A 208 -13.59 -28.00 -4.52
C ASP A 208 -12.93 -28.01 -3.13
N THR A 209 -12.57 -26.85 -2.59
CA THR A 209 -11.83 -26.74 -1.31
C THR A 209 -12.45 -25.69 -0.43
N GLU A 210 -13.00 -26.10 0.69
CA GLU A 210 -13.49 -25.21 1.74
C GLU A 210 -12.67 -25.37 3.02
N LYS A 211 -12.69 -24.33 3.86
CA LYS A 211 -12.03 -24.27 5.16
C LYS A 211 -12.94 -23.55 6.14
N GLU A 212 -13.13 -24.09 7.33
CA GLU A 212 -13.84 -23.39 8.38
C GLU A 212 -12.98 -22.24 8.94
N VAL A 213 -13.56 -21.05 9.01
CA VAL A 213 -12.91 -19.84 9.51
C VAL A 213 -13.83 -19.12 10.51
N LEU A 214 -13.23 -18.36 11.41
CA LEU A 214 -14.00 -17.44 12.25
C LEU A 214 -14.51 -16.29 11.39
N MET A 215 -15.81 -16.29 11.12
CA MET A 215 -16.51 -15.32 10.30
C MET A 215 -17.22 -14.32 11.19
N MET A 216 -16.79 -13.07 11.16
CA MET A 216 -17.43 -11.94 11.85
C MET A 216 -18.71 -11.56 11.12
N TRP A 217 -19.71 -11.13 11.86
CA TRP A 217 -21.00 -10.70 11.31
C TRP A 217 -21.47 -9.40 11.94
N GLN A 218 -22.02 -8.53 11.10
CA GLN A 218 -22.81 -7.38 11.54
C GLN A 218 -23.77 -6.92 10.45
N ARG A 219 -24.82 -6.21 10.82
CA ARG A 219 -25.69 -5.50 9.90
C ARG A 219 -25.75 -4.03 10.28
N SER A 220 -25.40 -3.16 9.32
CA SER A 220 -25.41 -1.70 9.51
C SER A 220 -25.42 -0.98 8.16
N ASP A 221 -25.49 0.35 8.21
CA ASP A 221 -25.35 1.18 7.02
C ASP A 221 -23.88 1.35 6.69
N PHE A 222 -23.49 0.94 5.47
CA PHE A 222 -22.16 1.06 4.91
C PHE A 222 -22.21 1.65 3.50
N ARG A 223 -21.12 2.19 3.05
CA ARG A 223 -20.99 2.56 1.64
C ARG A 223 -20.69 1.31 0.82
N TYR A 224 -21.54 1.06 -0.17
CA TYR A 224 -21.52 -0.13 -0.99
C TYR A 224 -21.78 0.23 -2.46
N THR A 225 -21.22 -0.52 -3.37
CA THR A 225 -21.59 -0.56 -4.78
C THR A 225 -21.33 -1.95 -5.35
N ASP A 226 -21.94 -2.26 -6.47
CA ASP A 226 -21.64 -3.47 -7.24
C ASP A 226 -21.75 -3.21 -8.75
N ASP A 227 -21.11 -4.07 -9.51
CA ASP A 227 -21.23 -4.17 -10.96
C ASP A 227 -21.31 -5.65 -11.39
N ASP A 228 -21.12 -5.94 -12.68
CA ASP A 228 -21.13 -7.33 -13.20
C ASP A 228 -19.90 -8.16 -12.78
N LEU A 229 -18.88 -7.51 -12.22
CA LEU A 229 -17.59 -8.14 -11.85
C LEU A 229 -17.49 -8.36 -10.35
N VAL A 230 -17.84 -7.36 -9.54
CA VAL A 230 -17.58 -7.32 -8.10
C VAL A 230 -18.72 -6.74 -7.27
N GLN A 231 -18.66 -7.02 -5.97
CA GLN A 231 -19.25 -6.24 -4.91
C GLN A 231 -18.13 -5.47 -4.20
N VAL A 232 -18.34 -4.20 -3.88
CA VAL A 232 -17.35 -3.33 -3.21
C VAL A 232 -17.95 -2.75 -1.96
N LEU A 233 -17.30 -2.96 -0.82
CA LEU A 233 -17.72 -2.51 0.50
C LEU A 233 -16.64 -1.62 1.12
N GLU A 234 -17.05 -0.47 1.67
CA GLU A 234 -16.18 0.39 2.46
C GLU A 234 -16.42 0.16 3.96
N LEU A 235 -15.37 -0.25 4.67
CA LEU A 235 -15.33 -0.38 6.13
C LEU A 235 -14.42 0.73 6.69
N PRO A 236 -14.98 1.84 7.24
CA PRO A 236 -14.19 2.96 7.72
C PRO A 236 -13.56 2.67 9.09
N TYR A 237 -12.34 3.20 9.30
CA TYR A 237 -11.70 3.23 10.60
C TYR A 237 -12.09 4.50 11.38
N SER A 238 -12.12 4.40 12.71
CA SER A 238 -12.44 5.52 13.61
C SER A 238 -11.44 6.66 13.47
N GLY A 239 -11.94 7.90 13.54
CA GLY A 239 -11.11 9.11 13.64
C GLY A 239 -10.17 9.36 12.46
N SER A 240 -10.33 8.65 11.35
CA SER A 240 -9.42 8.73 10.21
C SER A 240 -10.15 8.93 8.87
N GLY A 241 -9.41 9.42 7.88
CA GLY A 241 -9.82 9.36 6.48
C GLY A 241 -9.58 7.98 5.84
N VAL A 242 -9.05 7.01 6.60
CA VAL A 242 -8.69 5.68 6.10
C VAL A 242 -9.87 4.73 6.19
N SER A 243 -10.05 3.92 5.16
CA SER A 243 -11.03 2.84 5.13
C SER A 243 -10.40 1.57 4.55
N MET A 244 -10.88 0.40 4.96
CA MET A 244 -10.67 -0.83 4.21
C MET A 244 -11.74 -0.93 3.13
N ILE A 245 -11.32 -1.00 1.89
CA ILE A 245 -12.17 -1.27 0.74
C ILE A 245 -12.05 -2.76 0.42
N VAL A 246 -13.13 -3.50 0.63
CA VAL A 246 -13.19 -4.94 0.31
C VAL A 246 -13.84 -5.11 -1.05
N ILE A 247 -13.15 -5.78 -1.96
CA ILE A 247 -13.56 -6.00 -3.35
C ILE A 247 -13.74 -7.50 -3.54
N LEU A 248 -15.00 -7.94 -3.54
CA LEU A 248 -15.40 -9.33 -3.59
C LEU A 248 -15.88 -9.68 -5.00
N PRO A 249 -15.27 -10.66 -5.69
CA PRO A 249 -15.79 -11.14 -6.97
C PRO A 249 -17.24 -11.60 -6.86
N LYS A 250 -18.07 -11.39 -7.89
CA LYS A 250 -19.41 -12.00 -7.96
C LYS A 250 -19.28 -13.54 -7.95
N GLU A 251 -20.33 -14.27 -7.60
CA GLU A 251 -20.29 -15.73 -7.46
C GLU A 251 -19.86 -16.47 -8.73
N GLU A 252 -20.19 -15.92 -9.90
CA GLU A 252 -19.82 -16.46 -11.20
C GLU A 252 -18.43 -16.01 -11.68
N ARG A 253 -17.73 -15.17 -10.89
CA ARG A 253 -16.43 -14.61 -11.22
C ARG A 253 -15.34 -15.17 -10.30
N THR A 254 -14.13 -15.20 -10.82
CA THR A 254 -12.94 -15.56 -10.04
C THR A 254 -12.18 -14.30 -9.61
N LEU A 255 -11.41 -14.42 -8.53
CA LEU A 255 -10.51 -13.34 -8.12
C LEU A 255 -9.52 -12.97 -9.25
N HIS A 256 -9.03 -13.96 -9.97
CA HIS A 256 -8.10 -13.77 -11.09
C HIS A 256 -8.71 -12.90 -12.22
N GLU A 257 -10.00 -13.08 -12.56
CA GLU A 257 -10.68 -12.21 -13.54
C GLU A 257 -10.78 -10.76 -13.07
N VAL A 258 -10.92 -10.52 -11.76
CA VAL A 258 -10.90 -9.19 -11.18
C VAL A 258 -9.50 -8.59 -11.24
N GLU A 259 -8.48 -9.35 -10.86
CA GLU A 259 -7.08 -8.93 -10.88
C GLU A 259 -6.58 -8.56 -12.28
N GLN A 260 -6.99 -9.29 -13.30
CA GLN A 260 -6.65 -8.98 -14.70
C GLN A 260 -7.23 -7.66 -15.21
N GLN A 261 -8.34 -7.20 -14.63
CA GLN A 261 -9.01 -5.96 -15.01
C GLN A 261 -8.69 -4.80 -14.07
N LEU A 262 -8.03 -5.09 -12.93
CA LEU A 262 -7.75 -4.08 -11.92
C LEU A 262 -6.83 -2.99 -12.47
N SER A 263 -7.30 -1.75 -12.37
CA SER A 263 -6.56 -0.56 -12.73
C SER A 263 -6.93 0.58 -11.78
N LEU A 264 -6.10 1.61 -11.71
CA LEU A 264 -6.39 2.78 -10.88
C LEU A 264 -7.70 3.46 -11.30
N GLU A 265 -7.97 3.52 -12.61
CA GLU A 265 -9.22 4.08 -13.14
C GLU A 265 -10.45 3.25 -12.71
N LEU A 266 -10.36 1.93 -12.80
CA LEU A 266 -11.44 1.03 -12.36
C LEU A 266 -11.68 1.16 -10.85
N PHE A 267 -10.61 1.18 -10.05
CA PHE A 267 -10.69 1.38 -8.60
C PHE A 267 -11.34 2.73 -8.27
N LYS A 268 -10.90 3.84 -8.87
CA LYS A 268 -11.49 5.17 -8.67
C LYS A 268 -12.97 5.21 -9.07
N ARG A 269 -13.36 4.50 -10.12
CA ARG A 269 -14.76 4.37 -10.54
C ARG A 269 -15.59 3.65 -9.46
N TRP A 270 -15.10 2.56 -8.87
CA TRP A 270 -15.80 1.90 -7.78
C TRP A 270 -15.96 2.82 -6.56
N ILE A 271 -14.88 3.49 -6.15
CA ILE A 271 -14.92 4.43 -5.02
C ILE A 271 -15.94 5.55 -5.24
N SER A 272 -16.01 6.12 -6.45
CA SER A 272 -16.94 7.20 -6.78
C SER A 272 -18.42 6.75 -6.79
N ASN A 273 -18.67 5.47 -7.07
CA ASN A 273 -20.02 4.89 -7.12
C ASN A 273 -20.54 4.38 -5.77
N LEU A 274 -19.71 4.35 -4.72
CA LEU A 274 -20.11 3.92 -3.38
C LEU A 274 -21.25 4.79 -2.84
N LYS A 275 -22.36 4.13 -2.42
CA LYS A 275 -23.55 4.77 -1.82
C LYS A 275 -23.84 4.13 -0.48
N MET A 276 -24.51 4.87 0.40
CA MET A 276 -24.93 4.37 1.69
C MET A 276 -26.09 3.38 1.50
N GLU A 277 -25.88 2.14 1.95
CA GLU A 277 -26.85 1.04 1.86
C GLU A 277 -26.90 0.32 3.22
N SER A 278 -28.04 -0.30 3.53
CA SER A 278 -28.11 -1.26 4.63
C SER A 278 -27.48 -2.57 4.19
N VAL A 279 -26.36 -2.95 4.81
CA VAL A 279 -25.56 -4.10 4.40
C VAL A 279 -25.40 -5.08 5.54
N GLU A 280 -25.69 -6.34 5.27
CA GLU A 280 -25.35 -7.48 6.11
C GLU A 280 -23.97 -7.99 5.70
N VAL A 281 -22.98 -7.81 6.58
CA VAL A 281 -21.57 -8.07 6.30
C VAL A 281 -21.12 -9.35 6.98
N TYR A 282 -20.52 -10.24 6.21
CA TYR A 282 -19.74 -11.39 6.68
C TYR A 282 -18.30 -11.21 6.23
N LEU A 283 -17.36 -11.11 7.19
CA LEU A 283 -15.93 -10.92 6.91
C LEU A 283 -15.12 -11.90 7.77
N PRO A 284 -14.23 -12.72 7.19
CA PRO A 284 -13.41 -13.60 8.00
C PRO A 284 -12.42 -12.81 8.87
N LYS A 285 -12.09 -13.34 10.04
CA LYS A 285 -10.87 -12.94 10.76
C LYS A 285 -9.69 -13.51 9.98
N PHE A 286 -8.65 -12.70 9.81
CA PHE A 286 -7.46 -13.17 9.11
C PHE A 286 -6.22 -12.42 9.56
N ARG A 287 -5.08 -13.09 9.34
CA ARG A 287 -3.76 -12.53 9.53
C ARG A 287 -2.92 -12.83 8.30
N ILE A 288 -2.20 -11.82 7.81
CA ILE A 288 -1.24 -11.98 6.72
C ILE A 288 0.08 -11.33 7.14
N GLU A 289 1.15 -12.10 7.02
CA GLU A 289 2.52 -11.60 7.06
C GLU A 289 3.14 -11.85 5.69
N CYS A 290 3.56 -10.80 5.02
CA CYS A 290 4.10 -10.88 3.68
C CYS A 290 5.50 -10.26 3.64
N ARG A 291 6.50 -11.06 3.22
CA ARG A 291 7.88 -10.62 3.02
C ARG A 291 8.27 -10.81 1.57
N LEU A 292 8.64 -9.73 0.91
CA LEU A 292 8.98 -9.69 -0.51
C LEU A 292 10.42 -9.22 -0.71
N GLU A 293 11.13 -9.89 -1.61
CA GLU A 293 12.40 -9.43 -2.17
C GLU A 293 12.11 -8.89 -3.57
N LEU A 294 12.06 -7.56 -3.68
CA LEU A 294 11.47 -6.88 -4.83
C LEU A 294 12.43 -6.73 -6.02
N ARG A 295 13.70 -7.12 -5.88
CA ARG A 295 14.71 -6.96 -6.93
C ARG A 295 14.22 -7.48 -8.29
N THR A 296 13.81 -8.74 -8.35
CA THR A 296 13.39 -9.37 -9.61
C THR A 296 12.13 -8.73 -10.17
N VAL A 297 11.17 -8.42 -9.31
CA VAL A 297 9.91 -7.77 -9.71
C VAL A 297 10.19 -6.40 -10.31
N LEU A 298 10.98 -5.55 -9.64
CA LEU A 298 11.33 -4.21 -10.11
C LEU A 298 12.15 -4.25 -11.41
N MET A 299 13.03 -5.24 -11.57
CA MET A 299 13.75 -5.46 -12.84
C MET A 299 12.77 -5.81 -13.97
N ASN A 300 11.79 -6.67 -13.71
CA ASN A 300 10.76 -7.06 -14.69
C ASN A 300 9.84 -5.90 -15.04
N MET A 301 9.63 -4.94 -14.13
CA MET A 301 8.92 -3.69 -14.41
C MET A 301 9.73 -2.73 -15.32
N GLY A 302 11.04 -2.94 -15.49
CA GLY A 302 11.90 -2.11 -16.33
C GLY A 302 13.02 -1.38 -15.59
N MET A 303 13.17 -1.54 -14.27
CA MET A 303 14.20 -0.89 -13.45
C MET A 303 15.46 -1.77 -13.32
N SER A 304 16.01 -2.26 -14.44
CA SER A 304 17.10 -3.24 -14.42
C SER A 304 18.45 -2.63 -14.06
N ASP A 305 18.77 -1.44 -14.54
CA ASP A 305 20.09 -0.83 -14.34
C ASP A 305 20.42 -0.64 -12.86
N ALA A 306 19.45 -0.18 -12.06
CA ALA A 306 19.63 0.08 -10.64
C ALA A 306 20.21 -1.11 -9.84
N PHE A 307 20.04 -2.34 -10.34
CA PHE A 307 20.44 -3.60 -9.69
C PHE A 307 21.64 -4.28 -10.32
N THR A 308 22.20 -3.75 -11.39
CA THR A 308 23.29 -4.34 -12.17
C THR A 308 24.53 -3.45 -12.15
N ASP A 309 25.59 -3.86 -12.85
CA ASP A 309 26.81 -3.06 -13.00
C ASP A 309 26.61 -1.85 -13.96
N ALA A 310 25.46 -1.76 -14.61
CA ALA A 310 25.03 -0.59 -15.39
C ALA A 310 24.50 0.56 -14.51
N ALA A 311 24.33 0.33 -13.20
CA ALA A 311 23.81 1.33 -12.27
C ALA A 311 24.64 2.61 -12.25
N ASP A 312 23.98 3.74 -12.29
CA ASP A 312 24.59 5.05 -12.10
C ASP A 312 23.94 5.77 -10.92
N PHE A 313 24.52 5.58 -9.74
CA PHE A 313 24.19 6.32 -8.53
C PHE A 313 25.29 7.33 -8.17
N SER A 314 25.97 7.89 -9.17
CA SER A 314 27.02 8.87 -8.97
C SER A 314 26.55 10.19 -8.32
N GLY A 315 25.25 10.40 -8.23
CA GLY A 315 24.66 11.43 -7.41
C GLY A 315 24.89 11.20 -5.90
N MET A 316 25.00 9.93 -5.45
CA MET A 316 25.25 9.59 -4.04
C MET A 316 26.72 9.78 -3.63
N ASP A 317 27.69 9.33 -4.45
CA ASP A 317 29.11 9.21 -4.07
C ASP A 317 30.11 9.80 -5.08
N GLY A 318 29.64 10.28 -6.22
CA GLY A 318 30.50 10.76 -7.31
C GLY A 318 31.09 9.66 -8.17
N THR A 319 30.77 8.38 -7.93
CA THR A 319 31.26 7.23 -8.68
C THR A 319 30.11 6.42 -9.28
N ARG A 320 30.43 5.44 -10.13
CA ARG A 320 29.47 4.46 -10.67
C ARG A 320 29.66 3.07 -10.05
N LYS A 321 30.07 3.02 -8.79
CA LYS A 321 30.36 1.75 -8.11
C LYS A 321 29.21 1.26 -7.25
N LEU A 322 28.23 2.11 -6.98
CA LEU A 322 27.06 1.76 -6.20
C LEU A 322 25.97 1.16 -7.07
N LYS A 323 25.34 0.14 -6.56
CA LYS A 323 24.07 -0.41 -7.06
C LYS A 323 23.22 -0.86 -5.88
N ILE A 324 21.91 -0.92 -6.08
CA ILE A 324 20.99 -1.47 -5.10
C ILE A 324 21.22 -2.98 -5.05
N GLN A 325 21.60 -3.49 -3.88
CA GLN A 325 21.80 -4.93 -3.69
C GLN A 325 20.47 -5.65 -3.58
N ASN A 326 19.57 -5.14 -2.74
CA ASN A 326 18.24 -5.67 -2.57
C ASN A 326 17.26 -4.58 -2.08
N VAL A 327 15.97 -4.76 -2.36
CA VAL A 327 14.86 -4.01 -1.80
C VAL A 327 13.98 -5.02 -1.09
N ILE A 328 13.93 -4.92 0.23
CA ILE A 328 13.17 -5.86 1.06
C ILE A 328 11.97 -5.10 1.62
N HIS A 329 10.79 -5.63 1.35
CA HIS A 329 9.52 -5.17 1.89
C HIS A 329 8.93 -6.22 2.81
N GLN A 330 8.49 -5.80 3.99
CA GLN A 330 7.73 -6.66 4.88
C GLN A 330 6.53 -5.88 5.43
N SER A 331 5.38 -6.51 5.35
CA SER A 331 4.10 -5.96 5.78
C SER A 331 3.35 -6.98 6.63
N PHE A 332 2.54 -6.45 7.53
CA PHE A 332 1.74 -7.24 8.46
C PHE A 332 0.34 -6.63 8.55
N VAL A 333 -0.68 -7.49 8.53
CA VAL A 333 -2.07 -7.13 8.78
C VAL A 333 -2.74 -8.22 9.60
N GLU A 334 -3.51 -7.80 10.61
CA GLU A 334 -4.39 -8.67 11.39
C GLU A 334 -5.75 -7.99 11.48
N VAL A 335 -6.80 -8.69 11.07
CA VAL A 335 -8.18 -8.18 11.01
C VAL A 335 -9.04 -8.99 11.96
N ASP A 336 -9.65 -8.29 12.90
CA ASP A 336 -10.57 -8.85 13.91
C ASP A 336 -11.82 -7.99 14.11
N GLU A 337 -12.62 -8.32 15.09
CA GLU A 337 -13.90 -7.65 15.39
C GLU A 337 -13.74 -6.17 15.77
N LYS A 338 -12.59 -5.79 16.32
CA LYS A 338 -12.31 -4.42 16.77
C LYS A 338 -11.75 -3.55 15.66
N GLY A 339 -11.09 -4.16 14.69
CA GLY A 339 -10.41 -3.42 13.62
C GLY A 339 -9.26 -4.18 12.98
N THR A 340 -8.29 -3.41 12.52
CA THR A 340 -6.99 -3.92 12.16
C THR A 340 -6.07 -3.67 13.34
N GLU A 341 -5.67 -4.73 14.00
CA GLU A 341 -4.83 -4.76 15.20
C GLU A 341 -5.22 -3.78 16.31
N ALA A 342 -6.48 -3.86 16.78
CA ALA A 342 -7.02 -2.95 17.78
C ALA A 342 -6.69 -3.36 19.22
N ALA A 343 -6.06 -2.45 20.00
CA ALA A 343 -6.01 -2.52 21.45
C ALA A 343 -7.19 -1.75 22.03
N ALA A 344 -7.99 -2.46 22.86
CA ALA A 344 -9.03 -1.95 23.77
C ALA A 344 -9.86 -0.74 23.27
N ALA A 345 -10.96 -1.00 22.58
CA ALA A 345 -12.05 -0.04 22.43
C ALA A 345 -13.26 -0.49 23.28
N THR A 346 -13.88 0.46 23.98
CA THR A 346 -15.13 0.22 24.74
C THR A 346 -16.25 0.05 23.72
N ALA A 347 -16.76 -1.16 23.55
CA ALA A 347 -17.86 -1.45 22.66
C ALA A 347 -19.16 -0.78 23.20
N VAL A 348 -19.70 0.14 22.43
CA VAL A 348 -21.08 0.61 22.63
C VAL A 348 -21.98 -0.33 21.85
N ILE A 349 -22.61 -1.27 22.55
CA ILE A 349 -23.61 -2.16 21.95
C ILE A 349 -24.85 -1.33 21.65
N VAL A 350 -25.06 -0.98 20.39
CA VAL A 350 -26.31 -0.37 19.92
C VAL A 350 -27.25 -1.50 19.53
N GLY A 351 -28.23 -1.76 20.38
CA GLY A 351 -29.28 -2.75 20.11
C GLY A 351 -30.11 -2.37 18.87
N ILE A 352 -30.36 -3.34 17.99
CA ILE A 352 -31.19 -3.19 16.79
C ILE A 352 -32.63 -2.98 17.24
N LYS A 353 -33.27 -1.87 16.87
CA LYS A 353 -34.72 -1.78 16.86
C LYS A 353 -35.26 -2.65 15.73
N ALA A 354 -35.96 -3.72 16.05
CA ALA A 354 -36.66 -4.51 15.06
C ALA A 354 -37.66 -3.61 14.33
N SER A 355 -37.41 -3.36 13.03
CA SER A 355 -38.40 -2.71 12.16
C SER A 355 -39.47 -3.74 11.79
N PRO A 356 -40.78 -3.40 11.89
CA PRO A 356 -41.87 -4.35 11.60
C PRO A 356 -42.10 -4.62 10.11
N TYR A 357 -41.40 -3.94 9.22
CA TYR A 357 -41.47 -4.15 7.76
C TYR A 357 -40.10 -4.51 7.25
N GLY A 358 -39.99 -5.61 6.49
CA GLY A 358 -38.75 -6.14 5.94
C GLY A 358 -37.97 -5.08 5.17
N GLU A 359 -37.01 -4.44 5.85
CA GLU A 359 -36.07 -3.53 5.20
C GLU A 359 -35.24 -4.32 4.17
N LYS A 360 -35.22 -3.81 2.95
CA LYS A 360 -34.37 -4.36 1.89
C LYS A 360 -32.92 -4.07 2.28
N TYR A 361 -32.11 -5.10 2.39
CA TYR A 361 -30.69 -4.99 2.67
C TYR A 361 -29.88 -5.78 1.63
N VAL A 362 -28.63 -5.41 1.48
CA VAL A 362 -27.66 -6.11 0.65
C VAL A 362 -26.90 -7.11 1.51
N VAL A 363 -26.63 -8.30 0.97
CA VAL A 363 -25.75 -9.28 1.62
C VAL A 363 -24.36 -9.20 0.98
N PHE A 364 -23.36 -8.89 1.81
CA PHE A 364 -21.94 -8.92 1.44
C PHE A 364 -21.27 -10.03 2.21
N LYS A 365 -20.97 -11.15 1.54
CA LYS A 365 -20.44 -12.35 2.17
C LYS A 365 -19.07 -12.68 1.61
N ALA A 366 -18.00 -12.25 2.32
CA ALA A 366 -16.61 -12.50 1.96
C ALA A 366 -16.18 -13.91 2.35
N ASP A 367 -16.83 -14.92 1.78
CA ASP A 367 -16.61 -16.35 2.03
C ASP A 367 -15.77 -17.04 0.94
N ARG A 368 -15.13 -16.28 0.09
CA ARG A 368 -14.26 -16.73 -1.02
C ARG A 368 -13.14 -15.71 -1.24
N PRO A 369 -12.09 -16.04 -2.03
CA PRO A 369 -10.98 -15.12 -2.28
C PRO A 369 -11.42 -13.71 -2.71
N PHE A 370 -10.85 -12.69 -2.05
CA PHE A 370 -11.17 -11.29 -2.30
C PHE A 370 -9.93 -10.38 -2.23
N LEU A 371 -10.04 -9.20 -2.84
CA LEU A 371 -9.08 -8.10 -2.66
C LEU A 371 -9.49 -7.22 -1.50
N PHE A 372 -8.51 -6.62 -0.84
CA PHE A 372 -8.76 -5.54 0.10
C PHE A 372 -7.69 -4.46 -0.04
N ILE A 373 -8.10 -3.21 0.09
CA ILE A 373 -7.23 -2.03 -0.06
C ILE A 373 -7.44 -1.13 1.15
N LEU A 374 -6.38 -0.80 1.87
CA LEU A 374 -6.41 0.27 2.86
C LEU A 374 -6.18 1.58 2.11
N TYR A 375 -7.21 2.43 2.09
CA TYR A 375 -7.26 3.63 1.28
C TYR A 375 -7.45 4.87 2.14
N ASP A 376 -6.51 5.82 2.02
CA ASP A 376 -6.63 7.15 2.61
C ASP A 376 -7.36 8.09 1.65
N LYS A 377 -8.61 8.37 1.97
CA LYS A 377 -9.47 9.27 1.19
C LYS A 377 -9.03 10.73 1.25
N THR A 378 -8.31 11.12 2.31
CA THR A 378 -7.84 12.49 2.50
C THR A 378 -6.76 12.85 1.49
N HIS A 379 -5.89 11.88 1.19
CA HIS A 379 -4.76 12.07 0.30
C HIS A 379 -4.93 11.36 -1.07
N ASP A 380 -6.09 10.74 -1.33
CA ASP A 380 -6.32 9.86 -2.50
C ASP A 380 -5.19 8.83 -2.66
N LEU A 381 -4.86 8.12 -1.56
CA LEU A 381 -3.66 7.30 -1.48
C LEU A 381 -3.98 5.86 -1.09
N ILE A 382 -3.48 4.92 -1.87
CA ILE A 382 -3.46 3.50 -1.54
C ILE A 382 -2.29 3.25 -0.58
N LEU A 383 -2.63 3.01 0.70
CA LEU A 383 -1.64 2.68 1.73
C LEU A 383 -1.17 1.23 1.61
N PHE A 384 -2.12 0.32 1.41
CA PHE A 384 -1.87 -1.11 1.24
C PHE A 384 -2.83 -1.71 0.21
N MET A 385 -2.35 -2.73 -0.46
CA MET A 385 -3.13 -3.62 -1.31
C MET A 385 -2.88 -5.06 -0.90
N GLY A 386 -3.93 -5.86 -0.88
CA GLY A 386 -3.79 -7.27 -0.57
C GLY A 386 -4.89 -8.12 -1.15
N ARG A 387 -4.66 -9.42 -1.15
CA ARG A 387 -5.68 -10.43 -1.38
C ARG A 387 -5.65 -11.48 -0.27
N LEU A 388 -6.81 -11.90 0.14
CA LEU A 388 -7.01 -13.07 0.96
C LEU A 388 -7.49 -14.20 0.07
N SER A 389 -6.62 -15.16 -0.21
CA SER A 389 -6.94 -16.37 -0.99
C SER A 389 -7.18 -17.58 -0.08
N ASN A 390 -6.49 -17.60 1.05
CA ASN A 390 -6.56 -18.68 2.03
C ASN A 390 -6.38 -18.08 3.43
N PRO A 391 -7.45 -17.94 4.22
CA PRO A 391 -7.37 -17.52 5.62
C PRO A 391 -6.63 -18.57 6.45
N GLU A 392 -5.71 -18.12 7.31
CA GLU A 392 -5.02 -18.98 8.30
C GLU A 392 -5.70 -18.89 9.66
#